data_6d7ac911fb97ce88c763b2a596c944d4
#
_entry.id   6d7ac911fb97ce88c763b2a596c944d4
#
_cell.length_a   1.000
_cell.length_b   1.000
_cell.length_c   1.000
_cell.angle_alpha   90.00
_cell.angle_beta   90.00
_cell.angle_gamma   90.00
#
_symmetry.space_group_name_H-M   'P 1'
#
loop_
_entity.id
_entity.type
_entity.pdbx_description
1 polymer ?
#
loop_
_entity_poly.entity_id
_entity_poly.type
_entity_poly.pdbx_seq_one_letter_code
_entity_poly.pdbx_strand_id
1 'polypeptide(L)'
;MTNVESIQFGRTSALVTRIGFGGAPAGLTNYLDQFSPVDVSQREGVIQAIARAVEVGINYFDTAAAYGTGESEKIFGEGLAAAGISSKRDDIYVATKVSHNEENPRASIERSLENLRLDVIDLVQVHGTTYTPEARDQTLRKGGILEVLEKAREEGLIRHIGFTTEDQNPPVYEFIESGRFDVMQTCYNIVFQHTYEPTRPFGSIYEADKAGMGVVTMRSLTAGVFQRWMSAVRPDDDFDYSVALLQFVLSNKLIDVALVGMRTPEEVDKNVAVLNDLSGRVDLDDLHQKFV
;
A
#
# COMPACT_ATOMS: atom_id res chain seq x y z
N MET A 1 11.62 22.53 3.39
CA MET A 1 11.03 21.20 3.08
C MET A 1 11.74 20.20 3.96
N THR A 2 11.04 19.52 4.84
CA THR A 2 11.58 18.38 5.59
C THR A 2 11.93 17.30 4.55
N ASN A 3 13.20 16.85 4.57
CA ASN A 3 13.65 15.81 3.64
C ASN A 3 13.08 14.47 4.14
N VAL A 4 11.99 14.04 3.53
CA VAL A 4 11.34 12.75 3.87
C VAL A 4 12.12 11.64 3.19
N GLU A 5 12.45 10.57 3.91
CA GLU A 5 13.18 9.42 3.37
C GLU A 5 12.45 8.84 2.16
N SER A 6 13.15 8.77 1.03
CA SER A 6 12.61 8.29 -0.23
C SER A 6 13.53 7.24 -0.84
N ILE A 7 12.98 6.36 -1.66
CA ILE A 7 13.68 5.25 -2.29
C ILE A 7 13.27 5.13 -3.77
N GLN A 8 14.18 4.61 -4.58
CA GLN A 8 13.86 4.16 -5.93
C GLN A 8 12.87 3.00 -5.86
N PHE A 9 11.71 3.13 -6.49
CA PHE A 9 10.62 2.16 -6.39
C PHE A 9 10.80 1.01 -7.38
N GLY A 10 11.51 -0.01 -6.96
CA GLY A 10 11.84 -1.13 -7.81
C GLY A 10 12.38 -0.67 -9.18
N ARG A 11 11.94 -1.29 -10.27
CA ARG A 11 12.29 -0.93 -11.66
C ARG A 11 11.42 0.17 -12.28
N THR A 12 10.50 0.79 -11.51
CA THR A 12 9.53 1.77 -12.05
C THR A 12 10.13 3.13 -12.38
N SER A 13 11.38 3.40 -12.10
CA SER A 13 12.01 4.73 -12.20
C SER A 13 11.43 5.82 -11.29
N ALA A 14 10.35 5.56 -10.55
CA ALA A 14 9.77 6.51 -9.62
C ALA A 14 10.57 6.59 -8.31
N LEU A 15 10.66 7.79 -7.74
CA LEU A 15 11.17 8.01 -6.40
C LEU A 15 9.97 8.16 -5.46
N VAL A 16 9.82 7.26 -4.49
CA VAL A 16 8.68 7.25 -3.56
C VAL A 16 9.13 7.34 -2.11
N THR A 17 8.28 7.91 -1.26
CA THR A 17 8.55 7.96 0.18
C THR A 17 8.36 6.60 0.82
N ARG A 18 9.20 6.26 1.79
CA ARG A 18 9.15 4.96 2.48
C ARG A 18 7.90 4.75 3.36
N ILE A 19 7.13 5.80 3.60
CA ILE A 19 5.76 5.72 4.12
C ILE A 19 4.81 6.15 3.02
N GLY A 20 3.73 5.37 2.83
CA GLY A 20 2.62 5.69 1.94
C GLY A 20 1.32 5.93 2.69
N PHE A 21 0.46 6.77 2.14
CA PHE A 21 -0.87 7.04 2.68
C PHE A 21 -1.84 5.93 2.25
N GLY A 22 -2.31 5.11 3.20
CA GLY A 22 -3.21 3.99 2.96
C GLY A 22 -4.69 4.38 3.06
N GLY A 23 -5.47 4.10 2.02
CA GLY A 23 -6.86 4.52 1.85
C GLY A 23 -7.92 3.58 2.43
N ALA A 24 -7.59 2.38 2.90
CA ALA A 24 -8.60 1.48 3.46
C ALA A 24 -9.39 2.11 4.63
N PRO A 25 -8.73 2.76 5.64
CA PRO A 25 -9.44 3.44 6.70
C PRO A 25 -10.22 4.68 6.27
N ALA A 26 -9.91 5.23 5.11
CA ALA A 26 -10.59 6.41 4.56
C ALA A 26 -11.93 6.08 3.86
N GLY A 27 -12.07 4.85 3.33
CA GLY A 27 -13.25 4.45 2.58
C GLY A 27 -14.14 3.43 3.26
N LEU A 28 -13.61 2.65 4.21
CA LEU A 28 -14.34 1.57 4.86
C LEU A 28 -14.99 2.02 6.16
N THR A 29 -16.30 1.83 6.27
CA THR A 29 -17.06 2.13 7.49
C THR A 29 -16.65 1.19 8.61
N ASN A 30 -16.30 1.75 9.77
CA ASN A 30 -15.95 1.01 11.00
C ASN A 30 -14.85 -0.05 10.82
N TYR A 31 -13.87 0.21 9.95
CA TYR A 31 -12.82 -0.75 9.63
C TYR A 31 -11.86 -1.01 10.81
N LEU A 32 -11.40 0.03 11.48
CA LEU A 32 -10.52 -0.07 12.66
C LEU A 32 -11.21 0.39 13.94
N ASP A 33 -12.02 1.41 13.86
CA ASP A 33 -12.78 2.08 14.91
C ASP A 33 -14.06 2.69 14.32
N GLN A 34 -14.79 3.49 15.10
CA GLN A 34 -15.99 4.17 14.60
C GLN A 34 -15.62 5.25 13.57
N PHE A 35 -15.95 4.98 12.33
CA PHE A 35 -15.70 5.87 11.21
C PHE A 35 -16.75 5.67 10.11
N SER A 36 -17.17 6.77 9.50
CA SER A 36 -18.06 6.74 8.32
C SER A 36 -17.53 7.70 7.24
N PRO A 37 -17.20 7.19 6.05
CA PRO A 37 -16.71 8.03 4.95
C PRO A 37 -17.76 9.02 4.41
N VAL A 38 -19.03 8.84 4.77
CA VAL A 38 -20.12 9.74 4.40
C VAL A 38 -20.44 10.77 5.49
N ASP A 39 -19.85 10.66 6.68
CA ASP A 39 -19.89 11.72 7.68
C ASP A 39 -19.01 12.89 7.25
N VAL A 40 -19.60 14.09 7.16
CA VAL A 40 -18.92 15.28 6.58
C VAL A 40 -17.67 15.65 7.37
N SER A 41 -17.73 15.60 8.71
CA SER A 41 -16.59 15.99 9.56
C SER A 41 -15.45 14.99 9.46
N GLN A 42 -15.76 13.70 9.47
CA GLN A 42 -14.76 12.63 9.37
C GLN A 42 -14.11 12.58 7.98
N ARG A 43 -14.92 12.78 6.93
CA ARG A 43 -14.43 12.91 5.55
C ARG A 43 -13.47 14.10 5.40
N GLU A 44 -13.86 15.27 5.91
CA GLU A 44 -13.04 16.47 5.87
C GLU A 44 -11.70 16.27 6.58
N GLY A 45 -11.68 15.57 7.72
CA GLY A 45 -10.44 15.20 8.41
C GLY A 45 -9.47 14.43 7.52
N VAL A 46 -9.97 13.45 6.75
CA VAL A 46 -9.13 12.68 5.81
C VAL A 46 -8.64 13.56 4.65
N ILE A 47 -9.49 14.44 4.10
CA ILE A 47 -9.09 15.38 3.05
C ILE A 47 -7.94 16.28 3.53
N GLN A 48 -8.04 16.80 4.76
CA GLN A 48 -6.98 17.61 5.37
C GLN A 48 -5.71 16.79 5.64
N ALA A 49 -5.85 15.52 6.05
CA ALA A 49 -4.72 14.62 6.22
C ALA A 49 -3.98 14.37 4.90
N ILE A 50 -4.71 14.15 3.79
CA ILE A 50 -4.11 13.99 2.46
C ILE A 50 -3.37 15.27 2.04
N ALA A 51 -3.99 16.43 2.22
CA ALA A 51 -3.34 17.70 1.91
C ALA A 51 -2.07 17.92 2.76
N ARG A 52 -2.13 17.58 4.06
CA ARG A 52 -0.97 17.63 4.96
C ARG A 52 0.13 16.66 4.54
N ALA A 53 -0.22 15.44 4.12
CA ALA A 53 0.73 14.44 3.64
C ALA A 53 1.53 14.97 2.42
N VAL A 54 0.85 15.56 1.45
CA VAL A 54 1.51 16.22 0.31
C VAL A 54 2.41 17.36 0.75
N GLU A 55 1.94 18.22 1.67
CA GLU A 55 2.70 19.37 2.18
C GLU A 55 4.02 18.95 2.85
N VAL A 56 4.00 17.87 3.64
CA VAL A 56 5.20 17.37 4.35
C VAL A 56 6.09 16.49 3.47
N GLY A 57 5.66 16.19 2.25
CA GLY A 57 6.46 15.49 1.24
C GLY A 57 6.19 14.00 1.10
N ILE A 58 5.13 13.45 1.73
CA ILE A 58 4.65 12.10 1.40
C ILE A 58 4.11 12.13 -0.03
N ASN A 59 4.58 11.21 -0.86
CA ASN A 59 4.21 11.19 -2.27
C ASN A 59 3.58 9.88 -2.76
N TYR A 60 3.48 8.83 -1.93
CA TYR A 60 2.83 7.57 -2.28
C TYR A 60 1.44 7.49 -1.66
N PHE A 61 0.40 7.36 -2.49
CA PHE A 61 -1.01 7.32 -2.09
C PHE A 61 -1.66 6.05 -2.63
N ASP A 62 -2.18 5.19 -1.74
CA ASP A 62 -2.78 3.89 -2.09
C ASP A 62 -4.25 3.82 -1.71
N THR A 63 -5.11 3.53 -2.67
CA THR A 63 -6.55 3.32 -2.49
C THR A 63 -7.04 2.08 -3.24
N ALA A 64 -8.35 1.88 -3.37
CA ALA A 64 -8.96 0.84 -4.18
C ALA A 64 -10.40 1.16 -4.54
N ALA A 65 -10.86 0.74 -5.72
CA ALA A 65 -12.25 0.85 -6.16
C ALA A 65 -13.23 0.14 -5.20
N ALA A 66 -12.77 -0.93 -4.54
CA ALA A 66 -13.57 -1.67 -3.56
C ALA A 66 -13.73 -0.98 -2.19
N TYR A 67 -12.90 0.03 -1.87
CA TYR A 67 -12.97 0.68 -0.55
C TYR A 67 -14.16 1.64 -0.49
N GLY A 68 -15.24 1.18 0.17
CA GLY A 68 -16.48 1.93 0.28
C GLY A 68 -17.18 2.13 -1.08
N THR A 69 -16.99 1.20 -2.02
CA THR A 69 -17.56 1.28 -3.38
C THR A 69 -17.14 2.58 -4.10
N GLY A 70 -15.83 2.90 -4.01
CA GLY A 70 -15.22 4.07 -4.62
C GLY A 70 -15.17 5.32 -3.73
N GLU A 71 -15.74 5.31 -2.52
CA GLU A 71 -15.69 6.48 -1.63
C GLU A 71 -14.26 6.85 -1.24
N SER A 72 -13.36 5.87 -1.01
CA SER A 72 -11.95 6.15 -0.76
C SER A 72 -11.30 6.89 -1.94
N GLU A 73 -11.53 6.44 -3.18
CA GLU A 73 -10.98 7.12 -4.36
C GLU A 73 -11.49 8.56 -4.51
N LYS A 74 -12.77 8.81 -4.22
CA LYS A 74 -13.35 10.17 -4.25
C LYS A 74 -12.70 11.07 -3.20
N ILE A 75 -12.53 10.57 -1.96
CA ILE A 75 -11.85 11.30 -0.88
C ILE A 75 -10.41 11.62 -1.29
N PHE A 76 -9.70 10.65 -1.89
CA PHE A 76 -8.35 10.87 -2.39
C PHE A 76 -8.31 11.92 -3.50
N GLY A 77 -9.22 11.86 -4.47
CA GLY A 77 -9.33 12.87 -5.53
C GLY A 77 -9.60 14.28 -4.98
N GLU A 78 -10.44 14.41 -3.95
CA GLU A 78 -10.71 15.68 -3.28
C GLU A 78 -9.51 16.19 -2.48
N GLY A 79 -8.86 15.29 -1.69
CA GLY A 79 -7.70 15.65 -0.88
C GLY A 79 -6.48 16.05 -1.73
N LEU A 80 -6.21 15.31 -2.79
CA LEU A 80 -5.14 15.62 -3.73
C LEU A 80 -5.42 16.93 -4.49
N ALA A 81 -6.66 17.17 -4.89
CA ALA A 81 -7.05 18.46 -5.51
C ALA A 81 -6.89 19.62 -4.52
N ALA A 82 -7.30 19.46 -3.24
CA ALA A 82 -7.11 20.46 -2.19
C ALA A 82 -5.62 20.74 -1.93
N ALA A 83 -4.75 19.74 -2.08
CA ALA A 83 -3.29 19.89 -2.01
C ALA A 83 -2.68 20.60 -3.23
N GLY A 84 -3.48 20.90 -4.27
CA GLY A 84 -3.02 21.60 -5.47
C GLY A 84 -2.10 20.78 -6.37
N ILE A 85 -2.30 19.45 -6.45
CA ILE A 85 -1.42 18.54 -7.21
C ILE A 85 -1.39 18.81 -8.71
N SER A 86 -2.35 19.55 -9.28
CA SER A 86 -2.38 19.84 -10.73
C SER A 86 -1.07 20.42 -11.25
N SER A 87 -0.33 21.17 -10.41
CA SER A 87 1.00 21.71 -10.73
C SER A 87 2.17 20.82 -10.30
N LYS A 88 1.91 19.68 -9.65
CA LYS A 88 2.90 18.77 -9.06
C LYS A 88 2.57 17.29 -9.31
N ARG A 89 1.81 17.02 -10.39
CA ARG A 89 1.30 15.67 -10.65
C ARG A 89 2.42 14.62 -10.76
N ASP A 90 3.54 14.98 -11.34
CA ASP A 90 4.68 14.09 -11.51
C ASP A 90 5.47 13.85 -10.21
N ASP A 91 5.25 14.67 -9.18
CA ASP A 91 5.85 14.48 -7.85
C ASP A 91 5.04 13.49 -6.98
N ILE A 92 3.84 13.08 -7.41
CA ILE A 92 2.90 12.25 -6.65
C ILE A 92 2.71 10.90 -7.35
N TYR A 93 2.73 9.83 -6.58
CA TYR A 93 2.50 8.45 -7.05
C TYR A 93 1.18 7.92 -6.48
N VAL A 94 0.19 7.70 -7.34
CA VAL A 94 -1.15 7.24 -6.94
C VAL A 94 -1.38 5.82 -7.40
N ALA A 95 -1.71 4.95 -6.44
CA ALA A 95 -2.04 3.56 -6.65
C ALA A 95 -3.51 3.29 -6.35
N THR A 96 -4.18 2.52 -7.22
CA THR A 96 -5.50 1.95 -6.96
C THR A 96 -5.55 0.48 -7.37
N LYS A 97 -6.71 -0.15 -7.21
CA LYS A 97 -6.84 -1.60 -7.39
C LYS A 97 -8.15 -1.95 -8.07
N VAL A 98 -8.08 -2.97 -8.95
CA VAL A 98 -9.23 -3.59 -9.61
C VAL A 98 -9.33 -5.05 -9.13
N SER A 99 -10.51 -5.51 -8.73
CA SER A 99 -10.70 -6.88 -8.25
C SER A 99 -10.28 -7.89 -9.33
N HIS A 100 -9.62 -8.98 -8.91
CA HIS A 100 -9.19 -10.04 -9.83
C HIS A 100 -10.35 -10.74 -10.55
N ASN A 101 -11.56 -10.63 -10.01
CA ASN A 101 -12.80 -11.18 -10.58
C ASN A 101 -13.76 -10.09 -11.09
N GLU A 102 -13.27 -8.87 -11.35
CA GLU A 102 -14.06 -7.79 -11.94
C GLU A 102 -14.51 -8.17 -13.34
N GLU A 103 -15.80 -8.07 -13.61
CA GLU A 103 -16.39 -8.43 -14.92
C GLU A 103 -15.99 -7.45 -16.02
N ASN A 104 -15.84 -6.17 -15.69
CA ASN A 104 -15.40 -5.14 -16.62
C ASN A 104 -14.25 -4.30 -16.04
N PRO A 105 -13.00 -4.86 -16.07
CA PRO A 105 -11.84 -4.17 -15.50
C PRO A 105 -11.58 -2.80 -16.17
N ARG A 106 -11.87 -2.67 -17.47
CA ARG A 106 -11.70 -1.40 -18.18
C ARG A 106 -12.60 -0.31 -17.61
N ALA A 107 -13.87 -0.57 -17.46
CA ALA A 107 -14.81 0.39 -16.88
C ALA A 107 -14.48 0.71 -15.41
N SER A 108 -13.89 -0.25 -14.68
CA SER A 108 -13.41 0.00 -13.32
C SER A 108 -12.25 1.00 -13.30
N ILE A 109 -11.29 0.88 -14.22
CA ILE A 109 -10.16 1.84 -14.36
C ILE A 109 -10.68 3.24 -14.72
N GLU A 110 -11.62 3.34 -15.65
CA GLU A 110 -12.20 4.62 -16.06
C GLU A 110 -12.92 5.31 -14.89
N ARG A 111 -13.70 4.56 -14.09
CA ARG A 111 -14.31 5.10 -12.86
C ARG A 111 -13.26 5.52 -11.83
N SER A 112 -12.18 4.77 -11.69
CA SER A 112 -11.07 5.14 -10.78
C SER A 112 -10.42 6.46 -11.21
N LEU A 113 -10.19 6.68 -12.50
CA LEU A 113 -9.69 7.94 -13.04
C LEU A 113 -10.64 9.11 -12.71
N GLU A 114 -11.95 8.92 -12.92
CA GLU A 114 -12.97 9.92 -12.58
C GLU A 114 -13.00 10.23 -11.07
N ASN A 115 -13.06 9.20 -10.22
CA ASN A 115 -13.10 9.34 -8.76
C ASN A 115 -11.85 10.05 -8.23
N LEU A 116 -10.68 9.66 -8.72
CA LEU A 116 -9.38 10.24 -8.34
C LEU A 116 -9.13 11.62 -8.97
N ARG A 117 -9.95 12.02 -9.97
CA ARG A 117 -9.77 13.26 -10.74
C ARG A 117 -8.41 13.34 -11.43
N LEU A 118 -7.98 12.22 -12.01
CA LEU A 118 -6.69 12.06 -12.68
C LEU A 118 -6.88 11.65 -14.15
N ASP A 119 -6.00 12.11 -15.02
CA ASP A 119 -5.92 11.66 -16.42
C ASP A 119 -5.11 10.34 -16.53
N VAL A 120 -4.18 10.10 -15.60
CA VAL A 120 -3.31 8.92 -15.57
C VAL A 120 -3.14 8.45 -14.12
N ILE A 121 -3.29 7.15 -13.87
CA ILE A 121 -2.99 6.50 -12.58
C ILE A 121 -1.57 5.91 -12.66
N ASP A 122 -0.75 6.10 -11.61
CA ASP A 122 0.63 5.60 -11.62
C ASP A 122 0.71 4.09 -11.49
N LEU A 123 -0.18 3.48 -10.69
CA LEU A 123 -0.19 2.04 -10.46
C LEU A 123 -1.62 1.51 -10.35
N VAL A 124 -1.97 0.54 -11.17
CA VAL A 124 -3.19 -0.25 -10.97
C VAL A 124 -2.83 -1.68 -10.61
N GLN A 125 -3.36 -2.16 -9.50
CA GLN A 125 -3.07 -3.47 -8.96
C GLN A 125 -4.24 -4.44 -9.13
N VAL A 126 -3.96 -5.68 -9.49
CA VAL A 126 -4.92 -6.77 -9.37
C VAL A 126 -5.20 -7.00 -7.89
N HIS A 127 -6.43 -6.70 -7.46
CA HIS A 127 -6.83 -6.75 -6.06
C HIS A 127 -7.22 -8.16 -5.65
N GLY A 128 -6.40 -8.79 -4.85
CA GLY A 128 -6.65 -10.11 -4.26
C GLY A 128 -6.03 -10.22 -2.88
N THR A 129 -6.56 -11.16 -2.09
CA THR A 129 -5.99 -11.54 -0.79
C THR A 129 -5.33 -12.91 -0.91
N THR A 130 -6.05 -13.88 -1.48
CA THR A 130 -5.61 -15.25 -1.72
C THR A 130 -5.83 -15.60 -3.19
N TYR A 131 -4.82 -16.18 -3.81
CA TYR A 131 -4.93 -16.66 -5.19
C TYR A 131 -4.89 -18.17 -5.22
N THR A 132 -5.97 -18.79 -5.73
CA THR A 132 -5.96 -20.19 -6.11
C THR A 132 -5.24 -20.38 -7.46
N PRO A 133 -4.84 -21.61 -7.84
CA PRO A 133 -4.33 -21.86 -9.19
C PRO A 133 -5.28 -21.39 -10.29
N GLU A 134 -6.59 -21.53 -10.10
CA GLU A 134 -7.61 -21.10 -11.04
C GLU A 134 -7.67 -19.56 -11.15
N ALA A 135 -7.58 -18.84 -10.03
CA ALA A 135 -7.55 -17.38 -10.02
C ALA A 135 -6.27 -16.84 -10.69
N ARG A 136 -5.11 -17.52 -10.47
CA ARG A 136 -3.87 -17.25 -11.18
C ARG A 136 -4.03 -17.43 -12.67
N ASP A 137 -4.58 -18.58 -13.12
CA ASP A 137 -4.80 -18.88 -14.54
C ASP A 137 -5.74 -17.86 -15.18
N GLN A 138 -6.82 -17.49 -14.49
CA GLN A 138 -7.74 -16.44 -14.97
C GLN A 138 -7.07 -15.09 -15.10
N THR A 139 -6.17 -14.74 -14.18
CA THR A 139 -5.42 -13.48 -14.19
C THR A 139 -4.44 -13.43 -15.38
N LEU A 140 -3.66 -14.49 -15.56
CA LEU A 140 -2.56 -14.53 -16.54
C LEU A 140 -2.97 -14.92 -17.96
N ARG A 141 -4.17 -15.54 -18.14
CA ARG A 141 -4.62 -16.02 -19.46
C ARG A 141 -4.79 -14.90 -20.47
N LYS A 142 -4.79 -15.25 -21.75
CA LYS A 142 -5.22 -14.35 -22.83
C LYS A 142 -6.68 -13.91 -22.61
N GLY A 143 -6.94 -12.61 -22.72
CA GLY A 143 -8.23 -11.99 -22.39
C GLY A 143 -8.53 -11.90 -20.90
N GLY A 144 -7.56 -12.21 -20.03
CA GLY A 144 -7.67 -12.02 -18.60
C GLY A 144 -7.45 -10.56 -18.15
N ILE A 145 -7.62 -10.32 -16.85
CA ILE A 145 -7.51 -8.96 -16.30
C ILE A 145 -6.15 -8.32 -16.59
N LEU A 146 -5.07 -9.10 -16.53
CA LEU A 146 -3.72 -8.57 -16.77
C LEU A 146 -3.56 -8.02 -18.19
N GLU A 147 -4.13 -8.66 -19.21
CA GLU A 147 -4.10 -8.14 -20.58
C GLU A 147 -4.91 -6.84 -20.72
N VAL A 148 -5.98 -6.67 -19.95
CA VAL A 148 -6.75 -5.41 -19.91
C VAL A 148 -5.91 -4.29 -19.29
N LEU A 149 -5.16 -4.58 -18.21
CA LEU A 149 -4.24 -3.61 -17.60
C LEU A 149 -3.09 -3.26 -18.54
N GLU A 150 -2.53 -4.24 -19.26
CA GLU A 150 -1.48 -4.00 -20.26
C GLU A 150 -1.95 -3.07 -21.38
N LYS A 151 -3.16 -3.28 -21.89
CA LYS A 151 -3.77 -2.37 -22.87
C LYS A 151 -4.01 -0.96 -22.30
N ALA A 152 -4.49 -0.86 -21.07
CA ALA A 152 -4.67 0.43 -20.42
C ALA A 152 -3.34 1.18 -20.25
N ARG A 153 -2.25 0.44 -20.02
CA ARG A 153 -0.88 1.00 -19.97
C ARG A 153 -0.41 1.46 -21.37
N GLU A 154 -0.63 0.68 -22.40
CA GLU A 154 -0.31 1.04 -23.79
C GLU A 154 -1.08 2.28 -24.25
N GLU A 155 -2.31 2.45 -23.79
CA GLU A 155 -3.16 3.62 -24.06
C GLU A 155 -2.80 4.85 -23.19
N GLY A 156 -1.89 4.70 -22.22
CA GLY A 156 -1.44 5.78 -21.36
C GLY A 156 -2.39 6.13 -20.21
N LEU A 157 -3.37 5.29 -19.89
CA LEU A 157 -4.29 5.49 -18.77
C LEU A 157 -3.67 5.12 -17.43
N ILE A 158 -2.72 4.18 -17.45
CA ILE A 158 -1.96 3.75 -16.29
C ILE A 158 -0.47 3.66 -16.63
N ARG A 159 0.41 3.81 -15.63
CA ARG A 159 1.86 3.72 -15.85
C ARG A 159 2.42 2.33 -15.52
N HIS A 160 2.02 1.76 -14.40
CA HIS A 160 2.54 0.48 -13.89
C HIS A 160 1.42 -0.47 -13.49
N ILE A 161 1.75 -1.76 -13.41
CA ILE A 161 0.85 -2.84 -13.08
C ILE A 161 1.38 -3.58 -11.85
N GLY A 162 0.52 -3.82 -10.87
CA GLY A 162 0.87 -4.57 -9.66
C GLY A 162 -0.17 -5.61 -9.30
N PHE A 163 0.08 -6.31 -8.21
CA PHE A 163 -0.91 -7.15 -7.55
C PHE A 163 -0.81 -7.05 -6.03
N THR A 164 -1.91 -7.37 -5.33
CA THR A 164 -1.95 -7.43 -3.87
C THR A 164 -2.14 -8.86 -3.40
N THR A 165 -1.54 -9.24 -2.28
CA THR A 165 -1.70 -10.56 -1.67
C THR A 165 -1.55 -10.51 -0.15
N GLU A 166 -2.24 -11.41 0.55
CA GLU A 166 -1.98 -11.73 1.95
C GLU A 166 -1.30 -13.10 2.10
N ASP A 167 -1.25 -13.87 1.02
CA ASP A 167 -0.63 -15.21 0.96
C ASP A 167 0.77 -15.17 0.37
N GLN A 168 1.48 -16.29 0.58
CA GLN A 168 2.79 -16.60 0.01
C GLN A 168 2.79 -18.01 -0.60
N ASN A 169 1.71 -18.31 -1.31
CA ASN A 169 1.47 -19.59 -1.96
C ASN A 169 2.07 -19.64 -3.40
N PRO A 170 2.11 -20.80 -4.07
CA PRO A 170 2.68 -20.92 -5.41
C PRO A 170 2.15 -19.91 -6.44
N PRO A 171 0.84 -19.60 -6.54
CA PRO A 171 0.33 -18.55 -7.44
C PRO A 171 1.00 -17.19 -7.28
N VAL A 172 1.34 -16.78 -6.06
CA VAL A 172 2.04 -15.50 -5.79
C VAL A 172 3.44 -15.51 -6.41
N TYR A 173 4.18 -16.59 -6.24
CA TYR A 173 5.50 -16.73 -6.86
C TYR A 173 5.43 -16.77 -8.38
N GLU A 174 4.40 -17.41 -8.93
CA GLU A 174 4.19 -17.45 -10.38
C GLU A 174 3.84 -16.07 -10.96
N PHE A 175 3.16 -15.22 -10.20
CA PHE A 175 2.98 -13.80 -10.59
C PHE A 175 4.33 -13.07 -10.63
N ILE A 176 5.19 -13.26 -9.63
CA ILE A 176 6.54 -12.68 -9.60
C ILE A 176 7.36 -13.18 -10.80
N GLU A 177 7.40 -14.49 -11.01
CA GLU A 177 8.16 -15.17 -12.07
C GLU A 177 7.66 -14.83 -13.48
N SER A 178 6.38 -14.42 -13.62
CA SER A 178 5.82 -14.01 -14.91
C SER A 178 6.51 -12.80 -15.54
N GLY A 179 7.15 -11.96 -14.71
CA GLY A 179 7.80 -10.72 -15.14
C GLY A 179 6.85 -9.63 -15.66
N ARG A 180 5.52 -9.84 -15.53
CA ARG A 180 4.50 -8.94 -16.07
C ARG A 180 3.99 -7.90 -15.07
N PHE A 181 4.37 -8.02 -13.79
CA PHE A 181 4.03 -7.08 -12.73
C PHE A 181 5.23 -6.24 -12.31
N ASP A 182 5.01 -4.96 -12.09
CA ASP A 182 6.03 -4.01 -11.65
C ASP A 182 6.10 -3.88 -10.14
N VAL A 183 4.97 -4.16 -9.43
CA VAL A 183 4.83 -3.95 -7.98
C VAL A 183 4.10 -5.13 -7.35
N MET A 184 4.57 -5.55 -6.16
CA MET A 184 3.86 -6.44 -5.26
C MET A 184 3.50 -5.70 -3.98
N GLN A 185 2.21 -5.71 -3.61
CA GLN A 185 1.76 -5.24 -2.30
C GLN A 185 1.36 -6.43 -1.44
N THR A 186 2.04 -6.62 -0.32
CA THR A 186 1.83 -7.79 0.55
C THR A 186 1.64 -7.40 2.01
N CYS A 187 1.12 -8.32 2.81
CA CYS A 187 1.03 -8.16 4.25
C CYS A 187 2.40 -8.45 4.89
N TYR A 188 2.95 -7.47 5.61
CA TYR A 188 4.16 -7.65 6.40
C TYR A 188 4.15 -6.74 7.64
N ASN A 189 4.35 -7.35 8.79
CA ASN A 189 4.49 -6.69 10.07
C ASN A 189 5.03 -7.71 11.11
N ILE A 190 5.18 -7.31 12.37
CA ILE A 190 5.74 -8.18 13.40
C ILE A 190 4.94 -9.49 13.63
N VAL A 191 3.63 -9.47 13.33
CA VAL A 191 2.74 -10.65 13.47
C VAL A 191 2.72 -11.48 12.18
N PHE A 192 2.71 -10.81 11.02
CA PHE A 192 2.65 -11.42 9.69
C PHE A 192 3.98 -11.21 8.97
N GLN A 193 4.85 -12.18 9.12
CA GLN A 193 6.10 -12.28 8.37
C GLN A 193 5.96 -13.41 7.34
N HIS A 194 6.86 -13.47 6.35
CA HIS A 194 6.81 -14.57 5.41
C HIS A 194 7.15 -15.91 6.09
N THR A 195 6.46 -16.96 5.67
CA THR A 195 6.68 -18.31 6.18
C THR A 195 7.91 -18.91 5.49
N TYR A 196 8.76 -19.59 6.27
CA TYR A 196 9.86 -20.36 5.72
C TYR A 196 9.33 -21.47 4.81
N GLU A 197 9.87 -21.52 3.60
CA GLU A 197 9.60 -22.55 2.61
C GLU A 197 10.96 -23.04 2.06
N PRO A 198 11.27 -24.37 2.11
CA PRO A 198 12.62 -24.86 1.79
C PRO A 198 13.13 -24.53 0.40
N THR A 199 12.25 -24.40 -0.60
CA THR A 199 12.62 -24.06 -1.97
C THR A 199 12.73 -22.56 -2.20
N ARG A 200 12.15 -21.73 -1.31
CA ARG A 200 12.15 -20.27 -1.32
C ARG A 200 12.33 -19.72 0.10
N PRO A 201 13.48 -19.97 0.72
CA PRO A 201 13.66 -19.75 2.17
C PRO A 201 13.60 -18.28 2.58
N PHE A 202 13.73 -17.35 1.64
CA PHE A 202 13.69 -15.91 1.89
C PHE A 202 12.32 -15.27 1.59
N GLY A 203 11.34 -16.07 1.10
CA GLY A 203 9.96 -15.67 0.91
C GLY A 203 9.69 -14.74 -0.28
N SER A 204 8.41 -14.38 -0.46
CA SER A 204 7.92 -13.63 -1.62
C SER A 204 8.49 -12.19 -1.69
N ILE A 205 8.75 -11.54 -0.55
CA ILE A 205 9.35 -10.20 -0.51
C ILE A 205 10.74 -10.21 -1.16
N TYR A 206 11.57 -11.21 -0.78
CA TYR A 206 12.90 -11.35 -1.37
C TYR A 206 12.85 -11.68 -2.87
N GLU A 207 11.95 -12.58 -3.29
CA GLU A 207 11.82 -12.94 -4.70
C GLU A 207 11.30 -11.76 -5.54
N ALA A 208 10.39 -10.95 -5.00
CA ALA A 208 9.91 -9.74 -5.66
C ALA A 208 11.02 -8.68 -5.81
N ASP A 209 11.76 -8.40 -4.73
CA ASP A 209 12.90 -7.48 -4.76
C ASP A 209 13.97 -7.95 -5.76
N LYS A 210 14.34 -9.23 -5.72
CA LYS A 210 15.27 -9.85 -6.66
C LYS A 210 14.81 -9.76 -8.13
N ALA A 211 13.49 -9.80 -8.37
CA ALA A 211 12.90 -9.58 -9.69
C ALA A 211 12.86 -8.09 -10.09
N GLY A 212 13.32 -7.19 -9.23
CA GLY A 212 13.30 -5.74 -9.43
C GLY A 212 11.91 -5.12 -9.29
N MET A 213 10.97 -5.80 -8.64
CA MET A 213 9.65 -5.25 -8.38
C MET A 213 9.71 -4.26 -7.22
N GLY A 214 8.83 -3.24 -7.26
CA GLY A 214 8.55 -2.44 -6.08
C GLY A 214 7.80 -3.26 -5.04
N VAL A 215 8.21 -3.16 -3.77
CA VAL A 215 7.60 -3.90 -2.66
C VAL A 215 6.88 -2.95 -1.70
N VAL A 216 5.57 -3.10 -1.61
CA VAL A 216 4.71 -2.30 -0.72
C VAL A 216 4.15 -3.20 0.37
N THR A 217 4.15 -2.73 1.62
CA THR A 217 3.48 -3.46 2.69
C THR A 217 2.16 -2.83 3.08
N MET A 218 1.17 -3.66 3.29
CA MET A 218 -0.09 -3.30 3.95
C MET A 218 -0.15 -3.88 5.35
N ARG A 219 -1.06 -3.34 6.20
CA ARG A 219 -1.20 -3.72 7.61
C ARG A 219 0.08 -3.53 8.43
N SER A 220 0.87 -2.51 8.09
CA SER A 220 2.13 -2.20 8.77
C SER A 220 1.98 -2.08 10.29
N LEU A 221 0.83 -1.57 10.75
CA LEU A 221 0.44 -1.48 12.18
C LEU A 221 -0.47 -2.65 12.61
N THR A 222 -0.38 -3.81 11.96
CA THR A 222 -1.13 -5.04 12.28
C THR A 222 -2.66 -4.93 12.16
N ALA A 223 -3.21 -3.88 11.53
CA ALA A 223 -4.65 -3.55 11.55
C ALA A 223 -5.23 -3.52 12.98
N GLY A 224 -4.45 -3.05 13.96
CA GLY A 224 -4.85 -2.97 15.37
C GLY A 224 -4.87 -4.30 16.13
N VAL A 225 -4.50 -5.42 15.50
CA VAL A 225 -4.51 -6.75 16.15
C VAL A 225 -3.54 -6.79 17.32
N PHE A 226 -2.32 -6.32 17.12
CA PHE A 226 -1.29 -6.31 18.18
C PHE A 226 -1.73 -5.47 19.38
N GLN A 227 -2.26 -4.28 19.14
CA GLN A 227 -2.74 -3.39 20.20
C GLN A 227 -3.88 -4.04 21.00
N ARG A 228 -4.83 -4.69 20.32
CA ARG A 228 -5.91 -5.44 21.00
C ARG A 228 -5.38 -6.60 21.84
N TRP A 229 -4.38 -7.32 21.36
CA TRP A 229 -3.75 -8.39 22.15
C TRP A 229 -3.05 -7.82 23.38
N MET A 230 -2.31 -6.73 23.23
CA MET A 230 -1.63 -6.08 24.37
C MET A 230 -2.63 -5.59 25.41
N SER A 231 -3.73 -4.95 25.01
CA SER A 231 -4.78 -4.52 25.91
C SER A 231 -5.48 -5.68 26.64
N ALA A 232 -5.60 -6.85 25.97
CA ALA A 232 -6.18 -8.04 26.60
C ALA A 232 -5.24 -8.69 27.62
N VAL A 233 -3.93 -8.68 27.38
CA VAL A 233 -2.93 -9.31 28.26
C VAL A 233 -2.44 -8.37 29.36
N ARG A 234 -2.38 -7.06 29.07
CA ARG A 234 -1.90 -6.00 29.93
C ARG A 234 -2.87 -4.81 29.91
N PRO A 235 -4.04 -4.94 30.55
CA PRO A 235 -5.11 -3.94 30.44
C PRO A 235 -4.74 -2.55 31.01
N ASP A 236 -3.74 -2.49 31.89
CA ASP A 236 -3.25 -1.24 32.49
C ASP A 236 -2.08 -0.61 31.69
N ASP A 237 -1.68 -1.20 30.54
CA ASP A 237 -0.60 -0.70 29.69
C ASP A 237 -1.16 0.28 28.66
N ASP A 238 -0.82 1.54 28.79
CA ASP A 238 -1.19 2.64 27.89
C ASP A 238 -0.10 2.96 26.84
N PHE A 239 0.93 2.11 26.74
CA PHE A 239 2.03 2.32 25.81
C PHE A 239 1.57 2.28 24.34
N ASP A 240 1.95 3.30 23.58
CA ASP A 240 1.67 3.36 22.15
C ASP A 240 2.70 2.55 21.35
N TYR A 241 2.31 1.33 20.99
CA TYR A 241 3.14 0.42 20.20
C TYR A 241 3.29 0.80 18.73
N SER A 242 2.52 1.76 18.21
CA SER A 242 2.49 2.09 16.79
C SER A 242 3.86 2.50 16.25
N VAL A 243 4.64 3.24 17.04
CA VAL A 243 6.00 3.66 16.69
C VAL A 243 6.91 2.45 16.48
N ALA A 244 6.95 1.52 17.45
CA ALA A 244 7.79 0.32 17.37
C ALA A 244 7.37 -0.60 16.21
N LEU A 245 6.07 -0.77 16.00
CA LEU A 245 5.54 -1.57 14.89
C LEU A 245 5.93 -1.00 13.51
N LEU A 246 5.85 0.32 13.35
CA LEU A 246 6.24 0.97 12.11
C LEU A 246 7.75 0.92 11.91
N GLN A 247 8.54 1.16 12.96
CA GLN A 247 10.01 1.03 12.92
C GLN A 247 10.46 -0.38 12.52
N PHE A 248 9.78 -1.42 13.03
CA PHE A 248 10.03 -2.80 12.61
C PHE A 248 9.88 -2.98 11.09
N VAL A 249 8.78 -2.51 10.51
CA VAL A 249 8.54 -2.61 9.07
C VAL A 249 9.57 -1.83 8.27
N LEU A 250 9.84 -0.59 8.67
CA LEU A 250 10.82 0.28 8.02
C LEU A 250 12.27 -0.20 8.16
N SER A 251 12.54 -1.11 9.09
CA SER A 251 13.86 -1.77 9.25
C SER A 251 14.14 -2.82 8.19
N ASN A 252 13.11 -3.34 7.52
CA ASN A 252 13.30 -4.27 6.41
C ASN A 252 13.70 -3.52 5.13
N LYS A 253 14.95 -3.73 4.69
CA LYS A 253 15.54 -3.04 3.52
C LYS A 253 14.92 -3.48 2.18
N LEU A 254 14.20 -4.61 2.14
CA LEU A 254 13.53 -5.13 0.95
C LEU A 254 12.11 -4.53 0.77
N ILE A 255 11.68 -3.65 1.69
CA ILE A 255 10.39 -2.99 1.62
C ILE A 255 10.62 -1.55 1.16
N ASP A 256 10.02 -1.17 0.05
CA ASP A 256 10.11 0.19 -0.47
C ASP A 256 9.12 1.12 0.25
N VAL A 257 7.86 0.68 0.43
CA VAL A 257 6.80 1.51 1.01
C VAL A 257 6.04 0.77 2.10
N ALA A 258 5.97 1.37 3.29
CA ALA A 258 5.09 0.95 4.37
C ALA A 258 3.79 1.77 4.34
N LEU A 259 2.66 1.13 4.01
CA LEU A 259 1.36 1.80 4.01
C LEU A 259 0.84 2.00 5.43
N VAL A 260 0.45 3.23 5.74
CA VAL A 260 -0.19 3.60 7.01
C VAL A 260 -1.49 4.34 6.71
N GLY A 261 -2.58 3.91 7.36
CA GLY A 261 -3.84 4.66 7.33
C GLY A 261 -3.73 5.89 8.21
N MET A 262 -4.13 7.03 7.69
CA MET A 262 -4.12 8.32 8.38
C MET A 262 -5.43 9.04 8.10
N ARG A 263 -6.03 9.66 9.13
CA ARG A 263 -7.32 10.36 9.02
C ARG A 263 -7.26 11.79 9.47
N THR A 264 -6.15 12.18 10.12
CA THR A 264 -5.94 13.55 10.60
C THR A 264 -4.54 14.06 10.27
N PRO A 265 -4.32 15.37 10.17
CA PRO A 265 -3.00 15.96 9.99
C PRO A 265 -2.01 15.56 11.08
N GLU A 266 -2.46 15.40 12.33
CA GLU A 266 -1.63 15.02 13.47
C GLU A 266 -1.09 13.59 13.31
N GLU A 267 -1.90 12.66 12.78
CA GLU A 267 -1.45 11.30 12.46
C GLU A 267 -0.39 11.31 11.35
N VAL A 268 -0.52 12.20 10.36
CA VAL A 268 0.49 12.39 9.33
C VAL A 268 1.80 12.87 9.94
N ASP A 269 1.78 13.92 10.76
CA ASP A 269 2.97 14.48 11.39
C ASP A 269 3.65 13.46 12.30
N LYS A 270 2.89 12.67 13.04
CA LYS A 270 3.40 11.58 13.90
C LYS A 270 4.13 10.51 13.07
N ASN A 271 3.54 10.05 11.97
CA ASN A 271 4.15 9.02 11.13
C ASN A 271 5.40 9.55 10.39
N VAL A 272 5.41 10.81 9.97
CA VAL A 272 6.61 11.47 9.40
C VAL A 272 7.73 11.58 10.45
N ALA A 273 7.40 11.87 11.70
CA ALA A 273 8.38 11.87 12.78
C ALA A 273 9.01 10.49 12.98
N VAL A 274 8.22 9.41 12.93
CA VAL A 274 8.73 8.03 12.98
C VAL A 274 9.61 7.71 11.79
N LEU A 275 9.22 8.14 10.59
CA LEU A 275 10.02 7.94 9.37
C LEU A 275 11.39 8.59 9.47
N ASN A 276 11.47 9.79 10.03
CA ASN A 276 12.69 10.57 10.15
C ASN A 276 13.58 10.14 11.34
N ASP A 277 13.05 9.36 12.28
CA ASP A 277 13.82 8.80 13.39
C ASP A 277 14.56 7.52 12.96
N LEU A 278 15.73 7.68 12.37
CA LEU A 278 16.58 6.56 11.97
C LEU A 278 17.14 5.76 13.15
N SER A 279 17.16 6.33 14.36
CA SER A 279 17.65 5.64 15.56
C SER A 279 16.70 4.53 16.03
N GLY A 280 15.44 4.59 15.64
CA GLY A 280 14.44 3.54 15.89
C GLY A 280 14.55 2.33 14.97
N ARG A 281 15.39 2.37 13.91
CA ARG A 281 15.62 1.23 13.01
C ARG A 281 16.40 0.13 13.70
N VAL A 282 16.02 -1.10 13.44
CA VAL A 282 16.69 -2.32 13.92
C VAL A 282 17.44 -2.96 12.75
N ASP A 283 18.69 -3.38 12.99
CA ASP A 283 19.35 -4.28 12.03
C ASP A 283 18.77 -5.70 12.21
N LEU A 284 17.88 -6.08 11.28
CA LEU A 284 17.21 -7.37 11.34
C LEU A 284 18.18 -8.54 11.13
N ASP A 285 19.24 -8.34 10.34
CA ASP A 285 20.26 -9.37 10.10
C ASP A 285 21.09 -9.60 11.38
N ASP A 286 21.49 -8.51 12.07
CA ASP A 286 22.20 -8.59 13.36
C ASP A 286 21.32 -9.18 14.47
N LEU A 287 20.03 -8.80 14.49
CA LEU A 287 19.07 -9.37 15.42
C LEU A 287 18.92 -10.88 15.22
N HIS A 288 18.78 -11.31 13.95
CA HIS A 288 18.67 -12.73 13.61
C HIS A 288 19.91 -13.53 14.05
N GLN A 289 21.10 -13.01 13.76
CA GLN A 289 22.37 -13.67 14.14
C GLN A 289 22.55 -13.82 15.66
N LYS A 290 22.00 -12.90 16.46
CA LYS A 290 22.12 -12.95 17.93
C LYS A 290 21.23 -13.99 18.59
N PHE A 291 20.15 -14.41 17.95
CA PHE A 291 19.11 -15.22 18.56
C PHE A 291 18.84 -16.54 17.82
N VAL A 292 19.62 -16.87 16.82
CA VAL A 292 19.68 -18.14 16.10
C VAL A 292 21.04 -18.77 16.35
#